data_741ee76aeb2bd8549f00e840d3e9c6c1
#
_entry.id   741ee76aeb2bd8549f00e840d3e9c6c1
#
_cell.length_a   1.000
_cell.length_b   1.000
_cell.length_c   1.000
_cell.angle_alpha   90.00
_cell.angle_beta   90.00
_cell.angle_gamma   90.00
#
_symmetry.space_group_name_H-M   'P 1'
#
loop_
_entity.id
_entity.type
_entity.pdbx_description
1 polymer ?
#
loop_
_entity_poly.entity_id
_entity_poly.type
_entity_poly.pdbx_seq_one_letter_code
_entity_poly.pdbx_strand_id
1 'polypeptide(L)'
;MIILNFIRGFCMSLADSVPGVSGGTIAFILGFYDDFINSLNTLVSKDPWEEKKKALIFLIKLGFGWIIGLGLSVVFLSSIFNDHIYAISSLFTGLIIVAIPMIIKQEKDSIVGQYKNIIFTIIGVAIVALITYFNPAAGSEGGLNLSISGLSIGLGIFVFVAGMIAISAMVLPGISGSTLLLIFGLYTGIINAIKEFLTFNFEYVPVLVIFGLGVLTGIVSTIKIIKIELKRHRSQTIYLILGLMIGSLYAVFMGPTTLEVAKPAMNLSTFNFVYFIIGGAILLGLEKGKELLEKKAK
;
A
#
# COMPACT_ATOMS: atom_id res chain seq x y z
N MET A 1 23.72 -4.10 0.55
CA MET A 1 22.35 -4.36 1.12
C MET A 1 21.67 -3.13 1.75
N ILE A 2 22.40 -2.13 2.31
CA ILE A 2 21.75 -0.92 2.91
C ILE A 2 21.01 -0.11 1.85
N ILE A 3 21.70 0.26 0.77
CA ILE A 3 21.16 1.08 -0.34
C ILE A 3 19.93 0.41 -0.98
N LEU A 4 19.97 -0.91 -1.19
CA LEU A 4 18.86 -1.65 -1.79
C LEU A 4 17.59 -1.56 -0.93
N ASN A 5 17.70 -1.76 0.38
CA ASN A 5 16.54 -1.69 1.28
C ASN A 5 16.03 -0.25 1.44
N PHE A 6 16.93 0.73 1.38
CA PHE A 6 16.54 2.14 1.32
C PHE A 6 15.70 2.43 0.06
N ILE A 7 16.18 2.01 -1.13
CA ILE A 7 15.44 2.20 -2.39
C ILE A 7 14.09 1.48 -2.35
N ARG A 8 14.04 0.26 -1.81
CA ARG A 8 12.79 -0.50 -1.61
C ARG A 8 11.78 0.28 -0.79
N GLY A 9 12.20 0.81 0.37
CA GLY A 9 11.34 1.62 1.24
C GLY A 9 10.91 2.92 0.58
N PHE A 10 11.81 3.59 -0.12
CA PHE A 10 11.53 4.80 -0.88
C PHE A 10 10.46 4.55 -1.96
N CYS A 11 10.60 3.49 -2.76
CA CYS A 11 9.61 3.13 -3.77
C CYS A 11 8.25 2.74 -3.15
N MET A 12 8.24 2.07 -1.97
CA MET A 12 7.01 1.77 -1.24
C MET A 12 6.26 3.05 -0.89
N SER A 13 6.93 4.04 -0.31
CA SER A 13 6.26 5.28 0.10
C SER A 13 5.78 6.14 -1.07
N LEU A 14 6.51 6.15 -2.18
CA LEU A 14 6.02 6.78 -3.42
C LEU A 14 4.71 6.14 -3.88
N ALA A 15 4.62 4.82 -3.84
CA ALA A 15 3.40 4.08 -4.19
C ALA A 15 2.26 4.34 -3.20
N ASP A 16 2.54 4.37 -1.89
CA ASP A 16 1.56 4.68 -0.85
C ASP A 16 0.95 6.09 -1.00
N SER A 17 1.69 7.00 -1.63
CA SER A 17 1.24 8.36 -1.91
C SER A 17 0.33 8.46 -3.14
N VAL A 18 0.21 7.39 -3.94
CA VAL A 18 -0.63 7.37 -5.16
C VAL A 18 -1.96 6.66 -4.89
N PRO A 19 -3.10 7.30 -5.16
CA PRO A 19 -4.39 6.64 -5.02
C PRO A 19 -4.45 5.35 -5.86
N GLY A 20 -4.92 4.26 -5.24
CA GLY A 20 -5.06 2.96 -5.92
C GLY A 20 -3.81 2.10 -5.98
N VAL A 21 -2.68 2.57 -5.45
CA VAL A 21 -1.45 1.77 -5.32
C VAL A 21 -1.09 1.62 -3.84
N SER A 22 -0.39 0.55 -3.47
CA SER A 22 0.09 0.35 -2.10
C SER A 22 1.57 -0.04 -2.07
N GLY A 23 2.24 0.30 -0.98
CA GLY A 23 3.62 -0.14 -0.73
C GLY A 23 3.76 -1.67 -0.71
N GLY A 24 2.70 -2.39 -0.27
CA GLY A 24 2.62 -3.84 -0.39
C GLY A 24 2.73 -4.34 -1.83
N THR A 25 2.11 -3.63 -2.78
CA THR A 25 2.26 -3.92 -4.22
C THR A 25 3.71 -3.80 -4.65
N ILE A 26 4.40 -2.73 -4.26
CA ILE A 26 5.82 -2.54 -4.58
C ILE A 26 6.69 -3.62 -3.94
N ALA A 27 6.43 -3.98 -2.68
CA ALA A 27 7.16 -5.05 -2.02
C ALA A 27 7.03 -6.39 -2.76
N PHE A 28 5.81 -6.69 -3.25
CA PHE A 28 5.53 -7.91 -4.00
C PHE A 28 6.19 -7.88 -5.38
N ILE A 29 6.04 -6.78 -6.13
CA ILE A 29 6.64 -6.57 -7.45
C ILE A 29 8.18 -6.70 -7.40
N LEU A 30 8.82 -6.07 -6.40
CA LEU A 30 10.28 -6.11 -6.23
C LEU A 30 10.79 -7.40 -5.58
N GLY A 31 9.90 -8.36 -5.30
CA GLY A 31 10.22 -9.70 -4.82
C GLY A 31 10.83 -9.74 -3.41
N PHE A 32 10.45 -8.82 -2.52
CA PHE A 32 10.87 -8.83 -1.11
C PHE A 32 9.68 -8.86 -0.13
N TYR A 33 8.47 -9.12 -0.63
CA TYR A 33 7.25 -9.15 0.19
C TYR A 33 7.33 -10.21 1.29
N ASP A 34 7.80 -11.42 0.97
CA ASP A 34 7.98 -12.49 1.96
C ASP A 34 8.98 -12.07 3.05
N ASP A 35 10.10 -11.41 2.69
CA ASP A 35 11.07 -10.88 3.65
C ASP A 35 10.45 -9.80 4.54
N PHE A 36 9.65 -8.93 3.95
CA PHE A 36 8.94 -7.85 4.65
C PHE A 36 7.94 -8.43 5.68
N ILE A 37 7.06 -9.33 5.25
CA ILE A 37 6.06 -9.99 6.11
C ILE A 37 6.74 -10.84 7.19
N ASN A 38 7.77 -11.61 6.84
CA ASN A 38 8.51 -12.41 7.81
C ASN A 38 9.22 -11.53 8.85
N SER A 39 9.85 -10.43 8.44
CA SER A 39 10.54 -9.52 9.36
C SER A 39 9.56 -8.86 10.34
N LEU A 40 8.41 -8.40 9.86
CA LEU A 40 7.36 -7.86 10.72
C LEU A 40 6.83 -8.92 11.70
N ASN A 41 6.58 -10.16 11.22
CA ASN A 41 6.12 -11.24 12.09
C ASN A 41 7.17 -11.62 13.14
N THR A 42 8.45 -11.66 12.79
CA THR A 42 9.53 -12.00 13.73
C THR A 42 9.60 -11.02 14.90
N LEU A 43 9.32 -9.72 14.66
CA LEU A 43 9.29 -8.74 15.77
C LEU A 43 8.18 -9.02 16.81
N VAL A 44 7.02 -9.49 16.34
CA VAL A 44 5.84 -9.74 17.21
C VAL A 44 5.73 -11.19 17.70
N SER A 45 6.59 -12.09 17.21
CA SER A 45 6.63 -13.51 17.58
C SER A 45 7.52 -13.74 18.81
N LYS A 46 7.58 -14.99 19.25
CA LYS A 46 8.48 -15.45 20.32
C LYS A 46 9.86 -15.89 19.81
N ASP A 47 10.27 -15.41 18.63
CA ASP A 47 11.55 -15.76 18.03
C ASP A 47 12.74 -15.25 18.87
N PRO A 48 13.94 -15.91 18.79
CA PRO A 48 15.14 -15.50 19.48
C PRO A 48 15.54 -14.05 19.16
N TRP A 49 16.18 -13.38 20.12
CA TRP A 49 16.61 -11.97 19.97
C TRP A 49 17.48 -11.73 18.73
N GLU A 50 18.37 -12.68 18.40
CA GLU A 50 19.23 -12.57 17.22
C GLU A 50 18.42 -12.48 15.90
N GLU A 51 17.33 -13.23 15.78
CA GLU A 51 16.42 -13.14 14.62
C GLU A 51 15.64 -11.82 14.64
N LYS A 52 15.15 -11.40 15.82
CA LYS A 52 14.50 -10.09 15.98
C LYS A 52 15.43 -8.93 15.60
N LYS A 53 16.71 -9.00 15.98
CA LYS A 53 17.71 -7.99 15.63
C LYS A 53 17.91 -7.89 14.12
N LYS A 54 18.02 -9.02 13.40
CA LYS A 54 18.12 -9.06 11.94
C LYS A 54 16.88 -8.44 11.29
N ALA A 55 15.69 -8.83 11.73
CA ALA A 55 14.42 -8.30 11.26
C ALA A 55 14.31 -6.78 11.51
N LEU A 56 14.68 -6.32 12.70
CA LEU A 56 14.68 -4.91 13.07
C LEU A 56 15.62 -4.10 12.18
N ILE A 57 16.84 -4.57 11.96
CA ILE A 57 17.83 -3.91 11.09
C ILE A 57 17.30 -3.81 9.65
N PHE A 58 16.64 -4.85 9.14
CA PHE A 58 16.02 -4.83 7.81
C PHE A 58 14.92 -3.78 7.76
N LEU A 59 14.00 -3.77 8.73
CA LEU A 59 12.86 -2.85 8.78
C LEU A 59 13.28 -1.40 9.03
N ILE A 60 14.33 -1.14 9.81
CA ILE A 60 14.88 0.21 9.99
C ILE A 60 15.43 0.75 8.67
N LYS A 61 16.18 -0.06 7.92
CA LYS A 61 16.71 0.35 6.61
C LYS A 61 15.61 0.63 5.59
N LEU A 62 14.57 -0.19 5.60
CA LEU A 62 13.38 -0.02 4.77
C LEU A 62 12.61 1.23 5.20
N GLY A 63 12.33 1.36 6.50
CA GLY A 63 11.59 2.47 7.09
C GLY A 63 12.27 3.82 6.90
N PHE A 64 13.60 3.87 6.94
CA PHE A 64 14.34 5.10 6.66
C PHE A 64 14.14 5.57 5.21
N GLY A 65 14.19 4.65 4.24
CA GLY A 65 13.86 4.94 2.85
C GLY A 65 12.39 5.37 2.70
N TRP A 66 11.48 4.70 3.41
CA TRP A 66 10.05 5.01 3.39
C TRP A 66 9.76 6.42 3.94
N ILE A 67 10.37 6.81 5.07
CA ILE A 67 10.20 8.15 5.67
C ILE A 67 10.69 9.23 4.72
N ILE A 68 11.88 9.06 4.11
CA ILE A 68 12.43 10.04 3.17
C ILE A 68 11.55 10.13 1.92
N GLY A 69 11.12 9.00 1.37
CA GLY A 69 10.25 8.97 0.22
C GLY A 69 8.89 9.62 0.51
N LEU A 70 8.30 9.38 1.70
CA LEU A 70 7.06 10.02 2.13
C LEU A 70 7.25 11.54 2.26
N GLY A 71 8.33 11.98 2.92
CA GLY A 71 8.62 13.41 3.07
C GLY A 71 8.76 14.12 1.72
N LEU A 72 9.48 13.51 0.79
CA LEU A 72 9.60 14.03 -0.58
C LEU A 72 8.27 13.99 -1.33
N SER A 73 7.47 12.93 -1.13
CA SER A 73 6.13 12.85 -1.72
C SER A 73 5.24 13.99 -1.23
N VAL A 74 5.22 14.26 0.07
CA VAL A 74 4.41 15.36 0.64
C VAL A 74 4.84 16.71 0.11
N VAL A 75 6.16 16.96 0.01
CA VAL A 75 6.68 18.28 -0.39
C VAL A 75 6.59 18.50 -1.92
N PHE A 76 6.94 17.49 -2.71
CA PHE A 76 7.05 17.65 -4.17
C PHE A 76 5.88 17.03 -4.94
N LEU A 77 5.30 15.92 -4.46
CA LEU A 77 4.24 15.28 -5.20
C LEU A 77 2.88 15.95 -5.04
N SER A 78 2.60 16.65 -3.94
CA SER A 78 1.29 17.29 -3.77
C SER A 78 0.97 18.29 -4.91
N SER A 79 1.95 19.07 -5.35
CA SER A 79 1.80 19.94 -6.53
C SER A 79 1.85 19.19 -7.85
N ILE A 80 2.79 18.24 -7.99
CA ILE A 80 2.94 17.44 -9.22
C ILE A 80 1.75 16.50 -9.42
N PHE A 81 1.17 15.95 -8.34
CA PHE A 81 -0.03 15.11 -8.42
C PHE A 81 -1.22 15.86 -8.97
N ASN A 82 -1.47 17.08 -8.50
CA ASN A 82 -2.59 17.87 -8.97
C ASN A 82 -2.46 18.22 -10.46
N ASP A 83 -1.24 18.49 -10.94
CA ASP A 83 -1.01 18.89 -12.32
C ASP A 83 -0.86 17.69 -13.28
N HIS A 84 -0.21 16.62 -12.84
CA HIS A 84 0.21 15.50 -13.70
C HIS A 84 -0.36 14.15 -13.29
N ILE A 85 -1.51 14.09 -12.61
CA ILE A 85 -2.10 12.84 -12.09
C ILE A 85 -2.26 11.77 -13.17
N TYR A 86 -2.67 12.13 -14.38
CA TYR A 86 -2.83 11.17 -15.48
C TYR A 86 -1.51 10.53 -15.91
N ALA A 87 -0.42 11.32 -15.94
CA ALA A 87 0.92 10.80 -16.25
C ALA A 87 1.39 9.82 -15.17
N ILE A 88 1.17 10.16 -13.90
CA ILE A 88 1.53 9.33 -12.75
C ILE A 88 0.70 8.04 -12.75
N SER A 89 -0.62 8.13 -12.94
CA SER A 89 -1.50 6.97 -13.04
C SER A 89 -1.11 6.06 -14.22
N SER A 90 -0.70 6.63 -15.35
CA SER A 90 -0.22 5.87 -16.50
C SER A 90 1.10 5.14 -16.19
N LEU A 91 2.03 5.79 -15.47
CA LEU A 91 3.28 5.18 -15.01
C LEU A 91 3.02 3.97 -14.11
N PHE A 92 2.12 4.11 -13.12
CA PHE A 92 1.76 2.99 -12.24
C PHE A 92 1.01 1.88 -12.97
N THR A 93 0.17 2.23 -13.95
CA THR A 93 -0.44 1.24 -14.85
C THR A 93 0.63 0.40 -15.55
N GLY A 94 1.69 1.05 -16.06
CA GLY A 94 2.83 0.37 -16.68
C GLY A 94 3.58 -0.56 -15.72
N LEU A 95 3.85 -0.08 -14.51
CA LEU A 95 4.46 -0.90 -13.45
C LEU A 95 3.62 -2.17 -13.16
N ILE A 96 2.31 -2.03 -12.94
CA ILE A 96 1.43 -3.14 -12.57
C ILE A 96 1.30 -4.13 -13.73
N ILE A 97 1.09 -3.67 -14.96
CA ILE A 97 0.93 -4.56 -16.13
C ILE A 97 2.18 -5.37 -16.40
N VAL A 98 3.37 -4.77 -16.27
CA VAL A 98 4.64 -5.51 -16.43
C VAL A 98 4.92 -6.44 -15.25
N ALA A 99 4.46 -6.07 -14.04
CA ALA A 99 4.64 -6.89 -12.84
C ALA A 99 3.88 -8.22 -12.90
N ILE A 100 2.65 -8.23 -13.42
CA ILE A 100 1.80 -9.43 -13.44
C ILE A 100 2.49 -10.62 -14.10
N PRO A 101 2.99 -10.56 -15.35
CA PRO A 101 3.70 -11.68 -15.97
C PRO A 101 5.00 -12.06 -15.26
N MET A 102 5.69 -11.09 -14.64
CA MET A 102 6.89 -11.38 -13.84
C MET A 102 6.55 -12.21 -12.61
N ILE A 103 5.50 -11.85 -11.88
CA ILE A 103 5.02 -12.59 -10.71
C ILE A 103 4.56 -13.99 -11.12
N ILE A 104 3.79 -14.12 -12.20
CA ILE A 104 3.36 -15.41 -12.72
C ILE A 104 4.57 -16.31 -13.02
N LYS A 105 5.65 -15.74 -13.56
CA LYS A 105 6.90 -16.48 -13.83
C LYS A 105 7.62 -16.88 -12.55
N GLN A 106 7.71 -15.97 -11.56
CA GLN A 106 8.36 -16.23 -10.27
C GLN A 106 7.59 -17.27 -9.42
N GLU A 107 6.27 -17.22 -9.44
CA GLU A 107 5.36 -18.09 -8.68
C GLU A 107 4.81 -19.26 -9.52
N LYS A 108 5.52 -19.64 -10.58
CA LYS A 108 5.08 -20.67 -11.53
C LYS A 108 4.65 -21.96 -10.84
N ASP A 109 5.38 -22.41 -9.83
CA ASP A 109 5.10 -23.66 -9.11
C ASP A 109 3.81 -23.58 -8.28
N SER A 110 3.42 -22.37 -7.87
CA SER A 110 2.17 -22.12 -7.14
C SER A 110 0.97 -21.91 -8.05
N ILE A 111 1.17 -21.65 -9.35
CA ILE A 111 0.13 -21.29 -10.31
C ILE A 111 -0.15 -22.44 -11.28
N VAL A 112 0.90 -23.04 -11.88
CA VAL A 112 0.73 -24.05 -12.91
C VAL A 112 0.12 -25.32 -12.32
N GLY A 113 -0.95 -25.82 -12.96
CA GLY A 113 -1.71 -26.97 -12.47
C GLY A 113 -2.72 -26.68 -11.37
N GLN A 114 -2.76 -25.45 -10.84
CA GLN A 114 -3.69 -25.04 -9.78
C GLN A 114 -4.80 -24.10 -10.29
N TYR A 115 -5.22 -24.24 -11.53
CA TYR A 115 -6.14 -23.32 -12.22
C TYR A 115 -7.52 -23.17 -11.57
N LYS A 116 -7.96 -24.14 -10.75
CA LYS A 116 -9.17 -24.02 -9.92
C LYS A 116 -9.14 -22.83 -8.98
N ASN A 117 -7.92 -22.37 -8.60
CA ASN A 117 -7.72 -21.25 -7.69
C ASN A 117 -7.94 -19.88 -8.35
N ILE A 118 -8.27 -19.83 -9.68
CA ILE A 118 -8.62 -18.59 -10.39
C ILE A 118 -9.81 -17.87 -9.74
N ILE A 119 -10.65 -18.59 -8.99
CA ILE A 119 -11.74 -18.01 -8.22
C ILE A 119 -11.23 -16.94 -7.22
N PHE A 120 -10.05 -17.17 -6.63
CA PHE A 120 -9.44 -16.19 -5.72
C PHE A 120 -8.99 -14.92 -6.46
N THR A 121 -8.56 -15.04 -7.74
CA THR A 121 -8.29 -13.85 -8.57
C THR A 121 -9.57 -13.06 -8.80
N ILE A 122 -10.68 -13.72 -9.12
CA ILE A 122 -11.97 -13.04 -9.30
C ILE A 122 -12.40 -12.36 -8.01
N ILE A 123 -12.24 -13.02 -6.86
CA ILE A 123 -12.52 -12.44 -5.54
C ILE A 123 -11.64 -11.20 -5.30
N GLY A 124 -10.34 -11.28 -5.57
CA GLY A 124 -9.42 -10.16 -5.41
C GLY A 124 -9.80 -8.95 -6.28
N VAL A 125 -10.11 -9.17 -7.56
CA VAL A 125 -10.62 -8.11 -8.45
C VAL A 125 -11.90 -7.50 -7.90
N ALA A 126 -12.86 -8.33 -7.49
CA ALA A 126 -14.14 -7.86 -6.97
C ALA A 126 -13.97 -7.03 -5.69
N ILE A 127 -13.09 -7.44 -4.76
CA ILE A 127 -12.79 -6.69 -3.54
C ILE A 127 -12.32 -5.27 -3.88
N VAL A 128 -11.30 -5.14 -4.73
CA VAL A 128 -10.74 -3.81 -5.06
C VAL A 128 -11.73 -2.99 -5.87
N ALA A 129 -12.46 -3.61 -6.80
CA ALA A 129 -13.48 -2.92 -7.59
C ALA A 129 -14.61 -2.37 -6.69
N LEU A 130 -15.09 -3.13 -5.72
CA LEU A 130 -16.10 -2.68 -4.74
C LEU A 130 -15.55 -1.55 -3.86
N ILE A 131 -14.34 -1.70 -3.30
CA ILE A 131 -13.69 -0.67 -2.50
C ILE A 131 -13.58 0.63 -3.31
N THR A 132 -13.16 0.55 -4.56
CA THR A 132 -13.01 1.72 -5.44
C THR A 132 -14.35 2.34 -5.80
N TYR A 133 -15.36 1.53 -6.08
CA TYR A 133 -16.71 1.99 -6.43
C TYR A 133 -17.38 2.73 -5.26
N PHE A 134 -17.21 2.23 -4.04
CA PHE A 134 -17.77 2.87 -2.83
C PHE A 134 -16.88 3.99 -2.27
N ASN A 135 -15.74 4.30 -2.92
CA ASN A 135 -14.90 5.41 -2.50
C ASN A 135 -15.60 6.74 -2.81
N PRO A 136 -15.97 7.56 -1.80
CA PRO A 136 -16.55 8.86 -2.05
C PRO A 136 -15.54 9.73 -2.80
N ALA A 137 -16.00 10.46 -3.82
CA ALA A 137 -15.20 11.50 -4.44
C ALA A 137 -14.73 12.50 -3.38
N ALA A 138 -13.48 12.98 -3.48
CA ALA A 138 -12.96 13.99 -2.59
C ALA A 138 -13.92 15.21 -2.60
N GLY A 139 -14.49 15.56 -1.45
CA GLY A 139 -15.43 16.68 -1.35
C GLY A 139 -16.75 16.39 -0.62
N SER A 140 -16.98 15.19 -0.07
CA SER A 140 -18.06 15.01 0.91
C SER A 140 -17.73 15.84 2.16
N GLU A 141 -18.24 17.07 2.21
CA GLU A 141 -18.25 17.93 3.38
C GLU A 141 -19.06 17.23 4.49
N GLY A 142 -18.38 16.74 5.49
CA GLY A 142 -18.97 16.04 6.63
C GLY A 142 -17.93 15.30 7.44
N GLY A 143 -16.75 15.92 7.62
CA GLY A 143 -15.70 15.36 8.48
C GLY A 143 -16.22 15.15 9.91
N LEU A 144 -16.04 13.92 10.44
CA LEU A 144 -16.33 13.60 11.82
C LEU A 144 -15.52 14.53 12.74
N ASN A 145 -16.16 15.07 13.79
CA ASN A 145 -15.45 15.86 14.78
C ASN A 145 -14.57 14.93 15.64
N LEU A 146 -13.27 14.92 15.35
CA LEU A 146 -12.27 14.07 15.99
C LEU A 146 -11.56 14.77 17.17
N SER A 147 -12.00 15.97 17.57
CA SER A 147 -11.49 16.63 18.77
C SER A 147 -11.93 15.90 20.05
N ILE A 148 -11.26 16.20 21.18
CA ILE A 148 -11.64 15.65 22.50
C ILE A 148 -13.12 15.86 22.79
N SER A 149 -13.66 17.03 22.46
CA SER A 149 -15.07 17.39 22.73
C SER A 149 -16.06 16.58 21.88
N GLY A 150 -15.67 16.10 20.70
CA GLY A 150 -16.48 15.27 19.81
C GLY A 150 -16.30 13.76 19.99
N LEU A 151 -15.31 13.34 20.78
CA LEU A 151 -14.91 11.93 20.90
C LEU A 151 -15.87 11.17 21.83
N SER A 152 -16.78 10.40 21.24
CA SER A 152 -17.62 9.43 21.95
C SER A 152 -17.00 8.04 21.97
N ILE A 153 -17.45 7.16 22.86
CA ILE A 153 -17.00 5.74 22.90
C ILE A 153 -17.25 5.07 21.55
N GLY A 154 -18.41 5.29 20.93
CA GLY A 154 -18.74 4.73 19.61
C GLY A 154 -17.81 5.22 18.52
N LEU A 155 -17.48 6.52 18.49
CA LEU A 155 -16.53 7.09 17.55
C LEU A 155 -15.11 6.55 17.79
N GLY A 156 -14.69 6.39 19.05
CA GLY A 156 -13.41 5.79 19.40
C GLY A 156 -13.28 4.35 18.88
N ILE A 157 -14.30 3.52 19.09
CA ILE A 157 -14.32 2.14 18.55
C ILE A 157 -14.26 2.17 17.01
N PHE A 158 -15.02 3.06 16.36
CA PHE A 158 -15.02 3.19 14.92
C PHE A 158 -13.64 3.58 14.38
N VAL A 159 -12.98 4.58 14.98
CA VAL A 159 -11.62 5.02 14.60
C VAL A 159 -10.59 3.90 14.80
N PHE A 160 -10.70 3.15 15.91
CA PHE A 160 -9.84 1.99 16.16
C PHE A 160 -9.99 0.91 15.07
N VAL A 161 -11.24 0.51 14.78
CA VAL A 161 -11.55 -0.52 13.77
C VAL A 161 -11.16 -0.05 12.37
N ALA A 162 -11.43 1.21 12.04
CA ALA A 162 -11.05 1.79 10.75
C ALA A 162 -9.53 1.82 10.57
N GLY A 163 -8.76 2.20 11.61
CA GLY A 163 -7.30 2.14 11.60
C GLY A 163 -6.78 0.70 11.41
N MET A 164 -7.40 -0.25 12.10
CA MET A 164 -7.06 -1.68 11.97
C MET A 164 -7.30 -2.19 10.53
N ILE A 165 -8.45 -1.87 9.94
CA ILE A 165 -8.80 -2.30 8.57
C ILE A 165 -7.92 -1.60 7.53
N ALA A 166 -7.70 -0.30 7.67
CA ALA A 166 -6.90 0.48 6.73
C ALA A 166 -5.46 -0.03 6.62
N ILE A 167 -4.80 -0.28 7.75
CA ILE A 167 -3.43 -0.82 7.73
C ILE A 167 -3.39 -2.27 7.25
N SER A 168 -4.41 -3.07 7.58
CA SER A 168 -4.53 -4.45 7.09
C SER A 168 -4.58 -4.50 5.57
N ALA A 169 -5.32 -3.58 4.98
CA ALA A 169 -5.40 -3.44 3.53
C ALA A 169 -4.08 -2.93 2.93
N MET A 170 -3.42 -1.96 3.57
CA MET A 170 -2.15 -1.39 3.10
C MET A 170 -1.02 -2.43 3.03
N VAL A 171 -1.03 -3.41 3.92
CA VAL A 171 -0.07 -4.53 3.90
C VAL A 171 -0.32 -5.46 2.72
N LEU A 172 -1.59 -5.59 2.27
CA LEU A 172 -1.93 -6.42 1.11
C LEU A 172 -1.60 -5.70 -0.20
N PRO A 173 -0.98 -6.39 -1.18
CA PRO A 173 -0.79 -5.81 -2.50
C PRO A 173 -2.12 -5.45 -3.16
N GLY A 174 -2.20 -4.28 -3.79
CA GLY A 174 -3.36 -3.86 -4.59
C GLY A 174 -4.43 -3.07 -3.85
N ILE A 175 -4.36 -2.91 -2.53
CA ILE A 175 -5.32 -2.12 -1.76
C ILE A 175 -4.60 -0.95 -1.08
N SER A 176 -5.14 0.27 -1.23
CA SER A 176 -4.64 1.47 -0.57
C SER A 176 -5.38 1.72 0.75
N GLY A 177 -4.62 1.84 1.85
CA GLY A 177 -5.20 2.14 3.17
C GLY A 177 -5.82 3.54 3.23
N SER A 178 -5.25 4.52 2.53
CA SER A 178 -5.83 5.87 2.42
C SER A 178 -7.20 5.86 1.75
N THR A 179 -7.40 5.04 0.71
CA THR A 179 -8.70 4.84 0.08
C THR A 179 -9.75 4.33 1.08
N LEU A 180 -9.39 3.39 1.94
CA LEU A 180 -10.33 2.90 2.97
C LEU A 180 -10.63 3.98 4.02
N LEU A 181 -9.64 4.76 4.44
CA LEU A 181 -9.88 5.88 5.35
C LEU A 181 -10.78 6.94 4.73
N LEU A 182 -10.69 7.18 3.41
CA LEU A 182 -11.62 8.06 2.67
C LEU A 182 -13.05 7.50 2.70
N ILE A 183 -13.22 6.21 2.42
CA ILE A 183 -14.54 5.53 2.48
C ILE A 183 -15.15 5.63 3.88
N PHE A 184 -14.34 5.52 4.92
CA PHE A 184 -14.79 5.68 6.31
C PHE A 184 -15.00 7.14 6.72
N GLY A 185 -14.71 8.12 5.85
CA GLY A 185 -14.81 9.54 6.17
C GLY A 185 -13.80 10.03 7.21
N LEU A 186 -12.73 9.27 7.44
CA LEU A 186 -11.73 9.53 8.47
C LEU A 186 -10.43 10.15 7.93
N TYR A 187 -10.17 10.07 6.63
CA TYR A 187 -8.88 10.47 6.06
C TYR A 187 -8.52 11.92 6.39
N THR A 188 -9.37 12.87 6.02
CA THR A 188 -9.15 14.30 6.28
C THR A 188 -9.04 14.60 7.76
N GLY A 189 -9.91 13.99 8.58
CA GLY A 189 -9.89 14.16 10.04
C GLY A 189 -8.60 13.67 10.69
N ILE A 190 -8.09 12.49 10.28
CA ILE A 190 -6.81 11.95 10.79
C ILE A 190 -5.62 12.79 10.31
N ILE A 191 -5.60 13.20 9.04
CA ILE A 191 -4.53 14.08 8.51
C ILE A 191 -4.52 15.41 9.25
N ASN A 192 -5.68 16.03 9.49
CA ASN A 192 -5.78 17.26 10.26
C ASN A 192 -5.33 17.06 11.73
N ALA A 193 -5.74 15.95 12.35
CA ALA A 193 -5.30 15.62 13.71
C ALA A 193 -3.76 15.48 13.81
N ILE A 194 -3.11 14.86 12.82
CA ILE A 194 -1.65 14.77 12.73
C ILE A 194 -1.04 16.17 12.56
N LYS A 195 -1.60 17.01 11.69
CA LYS A 195 -1.14 18.38 11.44
C LYS A 195 -1.22 19.23 12.71
N GLU A 196 -2.35 19.20 13.41
CA GLU A 196 -2.55 19.90 14.69
C GLU A 196 -1.56 19.41 15.76
N PHE A 197 -1.32 18.11 15.86
CA PHE A 197 -0.31 17.55 16.77
C PHE A 197 1.10 18.08 16.47
N LEU A 198 1.47 18.22 15.19
CA LEU A 198 2.77 18.77 14.79
C LEU A 198 2.90 20.27 15.09
N THR A 199 1.80 20.99 15.26
CA THR A 199 1.76 22.40 15.73
C THR A 199 1.61 22.52 17.25
N PHE A 200 1.85 21.43 18.00
CA PHE A 200 1.72 21.34 19.45
C PHE A 200 0.30 21.56 20.00
N ASN A 201 -0.73 21.39 19.17
CA ASN A 201 -2.11 21.31 19.61
C ASN A 201 -2.45 19.87 20.02
N PHE A 202 -2.60 19.62 21.32
CA PHE A 202 -2.81 18.27 21.88
C PHE A 202 -4.28 17.85 21.96
N GLU A 203 -5.21 18.66 21.47
CA GLU A 203 -6.65 18.34 21.50
C GLU A 203 -6.99 17.03 20.76
N TYR A 204 -6.20 16.69 19.74
CA TYR A 204 -6.42 15.51 18.89
C TYR A 204 -5.60 14.29 19.31
N VAL A 205 -4.78 14.37 20.36
CA VAL A 205 -3.94 13.25 20.83
C VAL A 205 -4.75 11.99 21.16
N PRO A 206 -5.90 12.06 21.86
CA PRO A 206 -6.67 10.85 22.16
C PRO A 206 -7.11 10.09 20.92
N VAL A 207 -7.60 10.76 19.88
CA VAL A 207 -8.01 10.09 18.63
C VAL A 207 -6.80 9.50 17.89
N LEU A 208 -5.65 10.17 17.88
CA LEU A 208 -4.41 9.66 17.29
C LEU A 208 -3.89 8.42 18.03
N VAL A 209 -4.00 8.39 19.36
CA VAL A 209 -3.64 7.19 20.15
C VAL A 209 -4.57 6.03 19.83
N ILE A 210 -5.89 6.26 19.80
CA ILE A 210 -6.88 5.23 19.45
C ILE A 210 -6.64 4.69 18.03
N PHE A 211 -6.44 5.59 17.06
CA PHE A 211 -6.11 5.22 15.68
C PHE A 211 -4.81 4.42 15.60
N GLY A 212 -3.75 4.89 16.28
CA GLY A 212 -2.46 4.20 16.36
C GLY A 212 -2.54 2.81 16.98
N LEU A 213 -3.34 2.63 18.04
CA LEU A 213 -3.61 1.30 18.63
C LEU A 213 -4.36 0.39 17.64
N GLY A 214 -5.31 0.93 16.89
CA GLY A 214 -5.97 0.23 15.79
C GLY A 214 -4.97 -0.24 14.73
N VAL A 215 -4.10 0.67 14.27
CA VAL A 215 -3.04 0.39 13.31
C VAL A 215 -2.10 -0.71 13.82
N LEU A 216 -1.60 -0.61 15.05
CA LEU A 216 -0.73 -1.64 15.64
C LEU A 216 -1.41 -3.01 15.72
N THR A 217 -2.68 -3.04 16.13
CA THR A 217 -3.48 -4.28 16.21
C THR A 217 -3.69 -4.87 14.82
N GLY A 218 -4.00 -4.04 13.83
CA GLY A 218 -4.17 -4.43 12.43
C GLY A 218 -2.89 -5.04 11.85
N ILE A 219 -1.74 -4.40 12.06
CA ILE A 219 -0.44 -4.93 11.64
C ILE A 219 -0.22 -6.33 12.21
N VAL A 220 -0.32 -6.47 13.54
CA VAL A 220 -0.01 -7.74 14.22
C VAL A 220 -0.94 -8.87 13.76
N SER A 221 -2.24 -8.60 13.63
CA SER A 221 -3.22 -9.61 13.20
C SER A 221 -3.04 -9.99 11.74
N THR A 222 -2.94 -8.99 10.86
CA THR A 222 -2.84 -9.22 9.40
C THR A 222 -1.56 -9.92 9.00
N ILE A 223 -0.41 -9.55 9.59
CA ILE A 223 0.86 -10.20 9.30
C ILE A 223 0.82 -11.68 9.65
N LYS A 224 0.23 -12.03 10.80
CA LYS A 224 0.09 -13.44 11.19
C LYS A 224 -0.76 -14.22 10.19
N ILE A 225 -1.89 -13.65 9.78
CA ILE A 225 -2.80 -14.26 8.79
C ILE A 225 -2.06 -14.46 7.47
N ILE A 226 -1.47 -13.40 6.91
CA ILE A 226 -0.76 -13.46 5.64
C ILE A 226 0.36 -14.50 5.68
N LYS A 227 1.16 -14.53 6.76
CA LYS A 227 2.24 -15.52 6.91
C LYS A 227 1.72 -16.95 6.92
N ILE A 228 0.61 -17.21 7.61
CA ILE A 228 -0.02 -18.54 7.66
C ILE A 228 -0.52 -18.93 6.27
N GLU A 229 -1.20 -18.02 5.59
CA GLU A 229 -1.76 -18.26 4.26
C GLU A 229 -0.68 -18.48 3.21
N LEU A 230 0.37 -17.67 3.18
CA LEU A 230 1.53 -17.86 2.29
C LEU A 230 2.24 -19.20 2.53
N LYS A 231 2.23 -19.70 3.79
CA LYS A 231 2.85 -20.99 4.12
C LYS A 231 1.96 -22.19 3.83
N ARG A 232 0.65 -22.09 4.09
CA ARG A 232 -0.30 -23.23 4.01
C ARG A 232 -1.07 -23.28 2.70
N HIS A 233 -1.40 -22.10 2.16
CA HIS A 233 -2.27 -21.93 0.99
C HIS A 233 -1.64 -21.00 -0.05
N ARG A 234 -0.32 -21.18 -0.33
CA ARG A 234 0.43 -20.28 -1.22
C ARG A 234 -0.26 -20.03 -2.56
N SER A 235 -0.75 -21.09 -3.20
CA SER A 235 -1.42 -20.98 -4.50
C SER A 235 -2.65 -20.06 -4.43
N GLN A 236 -3.56 -20.29 -3.48
CA GLN A 236 -4.75 -19.47 -3.30
C GLN A 236 -4.38 -18.01 -3.00
N THR A 237 -3.38 -17.81 -2.13
CA THR A 237 -2.89 -16.49 -1.74
C THR A 237 -2.30 -15.74 -2.94
N ILE A 238 -1.49 -16.40 -3.76
CA ILE A 238 -0.90 -15.80 -4.97
C ILE A 238 -1.98 -15.43 -5.99
N TYR A 239 -2.96 -16.32 -6.22
CA TYR A 239 -4.10 -16.01 -7.09
C TYR A 239 -4.90 -14.80 -6.55
N LEU A 240 -5.12 -14.71 -5.24
CA LEU A 240 -5.79 -13.56 -4.61
C LEU A 240 -4.99 -12.27 -4.82
N ILE A 241 -3.67 -12.30 -4.57
CA ILE A 241 -2.78 -11.15 -4.75
C ILE A 241 -2.81 -10.67 -6.22
N LEU A 242 -2.72 -11.58 -7.18
CA LEU A 242 -2.85 -11.25 -8.60
C LEU A 242 -4.20 -10.59 -8.90
N GLY A 243 -5.27 -11.08 -8.29
CA GLY A 243 -6.59 -10.47 -8.39
C GLY A 243 -6.65 -9.05 -7.82
N LEU A 244 -6.09 -8.84 -6.63
CA LEU A 244 -5.99 -7.52 -6.00
C LEU A 244 -5.19 -6.54 -6.88
N MET A 245 -4.07 -7.00 -7.47
CA MET A 245 -3.26 -6.20 -8.40
C MET A 245 -3.98 -5.87 -9.71
N ILE A 246 -4.72 -6.81 -10.29
CA ILE A 246 -5.54 -6.56 -11.48
C ILE A 246 -6.66 -5.55 -11.14
N GLY A 247 -7.33 -5.74 -10.00
CA GLY A 247 -8.35 -4.81 -9.50
C GLY A 247 -7.80 -3.41 -9.25
N SER A 248 -6.53 -3.29 -8.79
CA SER A 248 -5.91 -1.98 -8.54
C SER A 248 -5.72 -1.15 -9.83
N LEU A 249 -5.71 -1.76 -11.01
CA LEU A 249 -5.75 -1.00 -12.27
C LEU A 249 -7.01 -0.13 -12.34
N TYR A 250 -8.18 -0.67 -11.97
CA TYR A 250 -9.40 0.13 -11.89
C TYR A 250 -9.26 1.27 -10.86
N ALA A 251 -8.69 1.01 -9.69
CA ALA A 251 -8.46 2.04 -8.68
C ALA A 251 -7.49 3.15 -9.18
N VAL A 252 -6.44 2.79 -9.93
CA VAL A 252 -5.51 3.75 -10.54
C VAL A 252 -6.20 4.61 -11.61
N PHE A 253 -7.10 4.03 -12.42
CA PHE A 253 -7.89 4.78 -13.39
C PHE A 253 -8.89 5.74 -12.73
N MET A 254 -9.44 5.37 -11.59
CA MET A 254 -10.34 6.21 -10.78
C MET A 254 -9.57 7.19 -9.88
N GLY A 255 -8.26 7.04 -9.69
CA GLY A 255 -7.42 7.89 -8.84
C GLY A 255 -7.62 9.39 -9.02
N PRO A 256 -7.73 9.94 -10.26
CA PRO A 256 -7.98 11.35 -10.47
C PRO A 256 -9.26 11.89 -9.82
N THR A 257 -10.27 11.04 -9.63
CA THR A 257 -11.55 11.43 -9.01
C THR A 257 -11.47 11.60 -7.49
N THR A 258 -10.36 11.17 -6.86
CA THR A 258 -10.15 11.21 -5.40
C THR A 258 -9.27 12.37 -4.95
N LEU A 259 -8.84 13.25 -5.86
CA LEU A 259 -8.07 14.46 -5.54
C LEU A 259 -8.94 15.48 -4.81
N GLU A 260 -8.33 16.39 -4.04
CA GLU A 260 -9.03 17.52 -3.39
C GLU A 260 -9.84 18.34 -4.41
N VAL A 261 -9.25 18.61 -5.58
CA VAL A 261 -9.98 19.09 -6.75
C VAL A 261 -10.16 17.91 -7.70
N ALA A 262 -11.31 17.27 -7.61
CA ALA A 262 -11.62 16.07 -8.39
C ALA A 262 -11.49 16.32 -9.89
N LYS A 263 -10.78 15.39 -10.57
CA LYS A 263 -10.66 15.37 -12.03
C LYS A 263 -11.42 14.16 -12.58
N PRO A 264 -11.86 14.19 -13.85
CA PRO A 264 -12.46 13.02 -14.49
C PRO A 264 -11.58 11.78 -14.38
N ALA A 265 -12.19 10.59 -14.29
CA ALA A 265 -11.45 9.33 -14.32
C ALA A 265 -10.55 9.26 -15.56
N MET A 266 -9.38 8.62 -15.43
CA MET A 266 -8.47 8.43 -16.56
C MET A 266 -9.16 7.62 -17.66
N ASN A 267 -8.96 8.03 -18.90
CA ASN A 267 -9.48 7.38 -20.10
C ASN A 267 -8.42 7.36 -21.21
N LEU A 268 -8.74 6.83 -22.38
CA LEU A 268 -7.77 6.71 -23.48
C LEU A 268 -7.21 8.06 -23.96
N SER A 269 -7.96 9.15 -23.84
CA SER A 269 -7.50 10.49 -24.25
C SER A 269 -6.57 11.14 -23.23
N THR A 270 -6.71 10.78 -21.95
CA THR A 270 -5.87 11.28 -20.85
C THR A 270 -4.72 10.32 -20.50
N PHE A 271 -4.75 9.09 -21.04
CA PHE A 271 -3.71 8.08 -20.82
C PHE A 271 -2.40 8.48 -21.51
N ASN A 272 -1.30 8.49 -20.75
CA ASN A 272 0.00 8.88 -21.25
C ASN A 272 0.89 7.64 -21.53
N PHE A 273 0.97 7.25 -22.81
CA PHE A 273 1.74 6.09 -23.25
C PHE A 273 3.24 6.18 -22.93
N VAL A 274 3.80 7.40 -22.93
CA VAL A 274 5.23 7.59 -22.61
C VAL A 274 5.48 7.22 -21.15
N TYR A 275 4.68 7.73 -20.23
CA TYR A 275 4.80 7.38 -18.80
C TYR A 275 4.48 5.92 -18.52
N PHE A 276 3.53 5.33 -19.23
CA PHE A 276 3.25 3.89 -19.17
C PHE A 276 4.49 3.06 -19.52
N ILE A 277 5.17 3.37 -20.62
CA ILE A 277 6.41 2.70 -21.04
C ILE A 277 7.52 2.93 -20.01
N ILE A 278 7.67 4.15 -19.49
CA ILE A 278 8.63 4.49 -18.44
C ILE A 278 8.37 3.63 -17.20
N GLY A 279 7.12 3.48 -16.77
CA GLY A 279 6.75 2.64 -15.63
C GLY A 279 7.18 1.19 -15.81
N GLY A 280 6.87 0.60 -16.95
CA GLY A 280 7.32 -0.75 -17.30
C GLY A 280 8.85 -0.89 -17.35
N ALA A 281 9.53 0.09 -17.97
CA ALA A 281 11.00 0.11 -18.08
C ALA A 281 11.68 0.24 -16.72
N ILE A 282 11.16 1.06 -15.82
CA ILE A 282 11.67 1.18 -14.43
C ILE A 282 11.63 -0.18 -13.75
N LEU A 283 10.52 -0.91 -13.83
CA LEU A 283 10.41 -2.21 -13.20
C LEU A 283 11.40 -3.24 -13.76
N LEU A 284 11.50 -3.34 -15.09
CA LEU A 284 12.46 -4.23 -15.73
C LEU A 284 13.90 -3.87 -15.38
N GLY A 285 14.20 -2.58 -15.26
CA GLY A 285 15.51 -2.09 -14.83
C GLY A 285 15.83 -2.47 -13.39
N LEU A 286 14.87 -2.36 -12.48
CA LEU A 286 15.04 -2.74 -11.07
C LEU A 286 15.24 -4.26 -10.91
N GLU A 287 14.50 -5.08 -11.67
CA GLU A 287 14.68 -6.54 -11.67
C GLU A 287 16.07 -6.93 -12.17
N LYS A 288 16.49 -6.35 -13.30
CA LYS A 288 17.83 -6.61 -13.86
C LYS A 288 18.94 -6.13 -12.93
N GLY A 289 18.76 -5.00 -12.27
CA GLY A 289 19.68 -4.50 -11.25
C GLY A 289 19.79 -5.44 -10.05
N LYS A 290 18.69 -6.01 -9.58
CA LYS A 290 18.66 -7.03 -8.52
C LYS A 290 19.46 -8.27 -8.94
N GLU A 291 19.21 -8.82 -10.13
CA GLU A 291 19.95 -10.00 -10.65
C GLU A 291 21.47 -9.75 -10.74
N LEU A 292 21.86 -8.55 -11.18
CA LEU A 292 23.28 -8.18 -11.28
C LEU A 292 23.95 -8.07 -9.90
N LEU A 293 23.23 -7.53 -8.90
CA LEU A 293 23.74 -7.42 -7.53
C LEU A 293 23.84 -8.80 -6.85
N GLU A 294 22.89 -9.69 -7.09
CA GLU A 294 22.92 -11.06 -6.57
C GLU A 294 24.04 -11.91 -7.21
N LYS A 295 24.33 -11.69 -8.51
CA LYS A 295 25.48 -12.33 -9.20
C LYS A 295 26.85 -11.86 -8.69
N LYS A 296 26.95 -10.59 -8.23
CA LYS A 296 28.20 -10.05 -7.66
C LYS A 296 28.41 -10.44 -6.19
N ALA A 297 27.39 -10.92 -5.51
CA ALA A 297 27.44 -11.31 -4.10
C ALA A 297 27.72 -12.82 -3.91
N LYS A 298 27.68 -13.60 -4.99
CA LYS A 298 28.13 -15.01 -5.09
C LYS A 298 29.55 -15.09 -5.62
#